data_3fb47f2fc1adc2fc4c65428a125f0fed
#
_entry.id   3fb47f2fc1adc2fc4c65428a125f0fed
#
_cell.length_a   1.000
_cell.length_b   1.000
_cell.length_c   1.000
_cell.angle_alpha   90.00
_cell.angle_beta   90.00
_cell.angle_gamma   90.00
#
_symmetry.space_group_name_H-M   'P 1'
#
loop_
_entity.id
_entity.type
_entity.pdbx_description
1 polymer ?
#
loop_
_entity_poly.entity_id
_entity_poly.type
_entity_poly.pdbx_seq_one_letter_code
_entity_poly.pdbx_strand_id
1 'polypeptide(L)'
;SHFVRKNLLGDRVDFWDFHVYWCSANKFINGINPYGGETIKNCLSQFNFDLYFSYPPIILKFLSFLGYLQLNTAKITWIIIIGISFFVIIFFLKKTYQIPKIIFFSFLLIFTGGGLVWSALLAGNISIILYAILSIGIYYLIKKKKDIYYLSVFFISLAKFPFLIFLLMPTFLYGYKELKKSFFYLFLTLFIYYLQFYFNKELFMSFINSTKTYRSEGFLLIHGTGIGIHGIIDLYQNILYEKTNIKLFNPSSSVTFFIHIFVSGIFF
;
A
#
# COMPACT_ATOMS: atom_id res chain seq x y z
N SER A 1 -7.22 -2.17 -20.66
CA SER A 1 -6.19 -2.46 -19.65
C SER A 1 -5.02 -3.29 -20.17
N HIS A 2 -5.26 -4.35 -20.96
CA HIS A 2 -4.19 -5.19 -21.57
C HIS A 2 -3.40 -4.43 -22.65
N PHE A 3 -4.05 -3.57 -23.40
CA PHE A 3 -3.46 -2.74 -24.46
C PHE A 3 -2.52 -1.66 -23.89
N VAL A 4 -2.94 -1.00 -22.81
CA VAL A 4 -2.11 -0.02 -22.06
C VAL A 4 -0.90 -0.70 -21.45
N ARG A 5 -1.06 -1.92 -20.95
CA ARG A 5 0.00 -2.71 -20.34
C ARG A 5 1.10 -3.09 -21.33
N LYS A 6 0.73 -3.55 -22.53
CA LYS A 6 1.68 -3.96 -23.57
C LYS A 6 2.50 -2.81 -24.13
N ASN A 7 1.90 -1.63 -24.27
CA ASN A 7 2.55 -0.45 -24.87
C ASN A 7 3.37 0.38 -23.89
N LEU A 8 3.03 0.36 -22.57
CA LEU A 8 3.74 1.15 -21.56
C LEU A 8 4.78 0.36 -20.79
N LEU A 9 4.60 -0.94 -20.62
CA LEU A 9 5.40 -1.72 -19.69
C LEU A 9 6.33 -2.74 -20.34
N GLY A 10 6.21 -2.97 -21.66
CA GLY A 10 6.97 -4.02 -22.35
C GLY A 10 6.59 -5.44 -21.92
N ASP A 11 7.13 -6.45 -22.57
CA ASP A 11 6.70 -7.85 -22.42
C ASP A 11 7.09 -8.55 -21.09
N ARG A 12 7.76 -7.85 -20.12
CA ARG A 12 8.33 -8.49 -18.92
C ARG A 12 8.23 -7.68 -17.63
N VAL A 13 7.06 -7.12 -17.30
CA VAL A 13 6.93 -6.23 -16.14
C VAL A 13 6.13 -6.87 -15.00
N ASP A 14 6.47 -8.07 -14.61
CA ASP A 14 5.92 -8.67 -13.40
C ASP A 14 6.82 -8.36 -12.19
N PHE A 15 6.22 -8.17 -11.02
CA PHE A 15 6.92 -7.99 -9.76
C PHE A 15 7.73 -6.70 -9.62
N TRP A 16 7.32 -5.59 -10.24
CA TRP A 16 8.07 -4.33 -10.18
C TRP A 16 8.23 -3.77 -8.75
N ASP A 17 7.21 -3.87 -7.89
CA ASP A 17 7.32 -3.42 -6.49
C ASP A 17 8.32 -4.27 -5.71
N PHE A 18 8.32 -5.60 -5.92
CA PHE A 18 9.33 -6.47 -5.33
C PHE A 18 10.75 -6.08 -5.75
N HIS A 19 10.96 -5.78 -7.04
CA HIS A 19 12.28 -5.35 -7.51
C HIS A 19 12.75 -4.07 -6.81
N VAL A 20 11.84 -3.11 -6.58
CA VAL A 20 12.13 -1.91 -5.78
C VAL A 20 12.52 -2.30 -4.35
N TYR A 21 11.79 -3.22 -3.71
CA TYR A 21 12.11 -3.65 -2.34
C TYR A 21 13.45 -4.34 -2.25
N TRP A 22 13.73 -5.27 -3.13
CA TRP A 22 15.00 -5.98 -3.17
C TRP A 22 16.17 -5.03 -3.44
N CYS A 23 16.06 -4.18 -4.46
CA CYS A 23 17.08 -3.21 -4.80
C CYS A 23 17.36 -2.25 -3.63
N SER A 24 16.31 -1.69 -3.04
CA SER A 24 16.45 -0.76 -1.92
C SER A 24 17.06 -1.45 -0.70
N ALA A 25 16.65 -2.68 -0.40
CA ALA A 25 17.23 -3.47 0.67
C ALA A 25 18.73 -3.77 0.43
N ASN A 26 19.09 -4.16 -0.80
CA ASN A 26 20.48 -4.41 -1.18
C ASN A 26 21.36 -3.16 -1.06
N LYS A 27 20.88 -2.01 -1.54
CA LYS A 27 21.59 -0.74 -1.36
C LYS A 27 21.77 -0.39 0.11
N PHE A 28 20.70 -0.54 0.91
CA PHE A 28 20.72 -0.22 2.33
C PHE A 28 21.72 -1.05 3.14
N ILE A 29 21.80 -2.37 2.91
CA ILE A 29 22.79 -3.22 3.63
C ILE A 29 24.25 -2.90 3.24
N ASN A 30 24.46 -2.33 2.05
CA ASN A 30 25.76 -1.84 1.59
C ASN A 30 26.03 -0.37 2.00
N GLY A 31 25.25 0.19 2.94
CA GLY A 31 25.45 1.55 3.47
C GLY A 31 25.04 2.67 2.48
N ILE A 32 24.34 2.35 1.40
CA ILE A 32 23.93 3.32 0.39
C ILE A 32 22.49 3.72 0.65
N ASN A 33 22.20 5.04 0.67
CA ASN A 33 20.84 5.56 0.83
C ASN A 33 19.98 5.19 -0.39
N PRO A 34 18.90 4.39 -0.24
CA PRO A 34 18.10 3.89 -1.35
C PRO A 34 16.99 4.84 -1.81
N TYR A 35 16.77 5.97 -1.12
CA TYR A 35 15.66 6.88 -1.42
C TYR A 35 15.91 7.81 -2.61
N GLY A 36 17.14 7.89 -3.13
CA GLY A 36 17.43 8.61 -4.36
C GLY A 36 16.99 7.83 -5.59
N GLY A 37 16.21 8.41 -6.49
CA GLY A 37 15.80 7.76 -7.74
C GLY A 37 16.98 7.22 -8.53
N GLU A 38 18.04 8.02 -8.68
CA GLU A 38 19.29 7.61 -9.34
C GLU A 38 19.96 6.40 -8.67
N THR A 39 19.82 6.28 -7.33
CA THR A 39 20.52 5.23 -6.57
C THR A 39 20.00 3.84 -6.91
N ILE A 40 18.68 3.71 -7.16
CA ILE A 40 18.05 2.42 -7.47
C ILE A 40 17.85 2.21 -8.97
N LYS A 41 17.97 3.27 -9.78
CA LYS A 41 17.78 3.23 -11.23
C LYS A 41 18.63 2.16 -11.92
N ASN A 42 19.90 2.03 -11.52
CA ASN A 42 20.82 1.08 -12.12
C ASN A 42 20.39 -0.38 -11.95
N CYS A 43 19.83 -0.75 -10.78
CA CYS A 43 19.32 -2.11 -10.59
C CYS A 43 17.89 -2.30 -11.09
N LEU A 44 17.25 -1.23 -11.54
CA LEU A 44 15.91 -1.21 -12.11
C LEU A 44 15.91 -0.87 -13.60
N SER A 45 17.08 -0.91 -14.25
CA SER A 45 17.26 -0.55 -15.67
C SER A 45 16.42 -1.35 -16.66
N GLN A 46 15.91 -2.50 -16.23
CA GLN A 46 14.96 -3.31 -17.00
C GLN A 46 13.57 -2.67 -17.12
N PHE A 47 13.26 -1.64 -16.31
CA PHE A 47 12.00 -0.92 -16.35
C PHE A 47 12.20 0.40 -17.09
N ASN A 48 11.28 0.71 -18.01
CA ASN A 48 11.32 1.93 -18.83
C ASN A 48 10.73 3.15 -18.12
N PHE A 49 10.58 3.09 -16.80
CA PHE A 49 10.01 4.17 -15.99
C PHE A 49 10.71 4.24 -14.62
N ASP A 50 10.71 5.44 -14.05
CA ASP A 50 11.37 5.66 -12.77
C ASP A 50 10.52 5.07 -11.64
N LEU A 51 11.16 4.23 -10.83
CA LEU A 51 10.57 3.61 -9.65
C LEU A 51 11.26 4.17 -8.40
N TYR A 52 10.49 4.41 -7.36
CA TYR A 52 10.96 5.00 -6.10
C TYR A 52 10.59 4.13 -4.92
N PHE A 53 11.51 4.00 -3.97
CA PHE A 53 11.19 3.41 -2.68
C PHE A 53 10.55 4.48 -1.80
N SER A 54 9.27 4.33 -1.48
CA SER A 54 8.45 5.34 -0.77
C SER A 54 7.95 4.86 0.60
N TYR A 55 8.62 3.88 1.20
CA TYR A 55 8.27 3.37 2.52
C TYR A 55 9.20 3.94 3.60
N PRO A 56 8.71 4.08 4.86
CA PRO A 56 9.54 4.59 5.97
C PRO A 56 10.78 3.74 6.25
N PRO A 57 11.84 4.33 6.86
CA PRO A 57 13.09 3.62 7.15
C PRO A 57 12.93 2.34 7.98
N ILE A 58 11.93 2.27 8.86
CA ILE A 58 11.63 1.06 9.63
C ILE A 58 11.27 -0.12 8.73
N ILE A 59 10.55 0.14 7.64
CA ILE A 59 10.17 -0.90 6.66
C ILE A 59 11.38 -1.31 5.84
N LEU A 60 12.26 -0.39 5.51
CA LEU A 60 13.52 -0.71 4.85
C LEU A 60 14.37 -1.66 5.70
N LYS A 61 14.48 -1.39 7.02
CA LYS A 61 15.15 -2.30 7.96
C LYS A 61 14.47 -3.67 8.00
N PHE A 62 13.13 -3.70 8.01
CA PHE A 62 12.37 -4.95 7.96
C PHE A 62 12.62 -5.73 6.66
N LEU A 63 12.71 -5.05 5.52
CA LEU A 63 12.97 -5.66 4.22
C LEU A 63 14.44 -6.01 3.98
N SER A 64 15.36 -5.59 4.84
CA SER A 64 16.81 -5.77 4.64
C SER A 64 17.23 -7.22 4.43
N PHE A 65 16.46 -8.20 4.99
CA PHE A 65 16.72 -9.63 4.76
C PHE A 65 16.70 -10.02 3.27
N LEU A 66 15.89 -9.33 2.44
CA LEU A 66 15.86 -9.54 1.00
C LEU A 66 17.18 -9.15 0.33
N GLY A 67 17.84 -8.11 0.85
CA GLY A 67 19.10 -7.60 0.31
C GLY A 67 20.27 -8.56 0.47
N TYR A 68 20.22 -9.47 1.46
CA TYR A 68 21.23 -10.53 1.63
C TYR A 68 21.06 -11.70 0.68
N LEU A 69 19.90 -11.79 0.01
CA LEU A 69 19.58 -12.88 -0.90
C LEU A 69 19.90 -12.50 -2.35
N GLN A 70 20.33 -13.47 -3.14
CA GLN A 70 20.37 -13.30 -4.59
C GLN A 70 18.96 -13.02 -5.13
N LEU A 71 18.85 -12.23 -6.19
CA LEU A 71 17.58 -11.77 -6.74
C LEU A 71 16.54 -12.90 -6.94
N ASN A 72 16.96 -14.02 -7.53
CA ASN A 72 16.05 -15.15 -7.79
C ASN A 72 15.55 -15.79 -6.49
N THR A 73 16.44 -16.00 -5.51
CA THR A 73 16.08 -16.54 -4.19
C THR A 73 15.16 -15.58 -3.44
N ALA A 74 15.47 -14.29 -3.45
CA ALA A 74 14.64 -13.25 -2.86
C ALA A 74 13.24 -13.21 -3.50
N LYS A 75 13.16 -13.35 -4.84
CA LYS A 75 11.90 -13.38 -5.56
C LYS A 75 11.04 -14.58 -5.16
N ILE A 76 11.62 -15.77 -5.10
CA ILE A 76 10.91 -16.98 -4.66
C ILE A 76 10.42 -16.82 -3.21
N THR A 77 11.30 -16.35 -2.32
CA THR A 77 10.94 -16.09 -0.91
C THR A 77 9.77 -15.11 -0.82
N TRP A 78 9.80 -14.03 -1.62
CA TRP A 78 8.74 -13.02 -1.62
C TRP A 78 7.41 -13.58 -2.14
N ILE A 79 7.44 -14.39 -3.21
CA ILE A 79 6.27 -15.08 -3.74
C ILE A 79 5.62 -15.97 -2.67
N ILE A 80 6.43 -16.72 -1.91
CA ILE A 80 5.94 -17.57 -0.81
C ILE A 80 5.28 -16.69 0.27
N ILE A 81 5.91 -15.60 0.69
CA ILE A 81 5.36 -14.69 1.70
C ILE A 81 4.03 -14.09 1.24
N ILE A 82 3.95 -13.60 -0.01
CA ILE A 82 2.72 -13.05 -0.60
C ILE A 82 1.63 -14.14 -0.69
N GLY A 83 1.99 -15.35 -1.13
CA GLY A 83 1.07 -16.49 -1.21
C GLY A 83 0.48 -16.85 0.16
N ILE A 84 1.33 -16.99 1.19
CA ILE A 84 0.87 -17.23 2.56
C ILE A 84 -0.04 -16.10 3.03
N SER A 85 0.34 -14.84 2.80
CA SER A 85 -0.45 -13.68 3.20
C SER A 85 -1.83 -13.68 2.53
N PHE A 86 -1.89 -14.04 1.25
CA PHE A 86 -3.15 -14.16 0.53
C PHE A 86 -4.05 -15.26 1.10
N PHE A 87 -3.49 -16.43 1.43
CA PHE A 87 -4.24 -17.49 2.12
C PHE A 87 -4.73 -17.05 3.51
N VAL A 88 -3.94 -16.30 4.26
CA VAL A 88 -4.32 -15.73 5.55
C VAL A 88 -5.53 -14.79 5.39
N ILE A 89 -5.52 -13.90 4.39
CA ILE A 89 -6.66 -13.03 4.09
C ILE A 89 -7.93 -13.87 3.84
N ILE A 90 -7.85 -14.82 2.93
CA ILE A 90 -8.97 -15.71 2.58
C ILE A 90 -9.52 -16.44 3.81
N PHE A 91 -8.63 -17.03 4.61
CA PHE A 91 -8.99 -17.78 5.81
C PHE A 91 -9.74 -16.91 6.83
N PHE A 92 -9.20 -15.74 7.15
CA PHE A 92 -9.81 -14.87 8.15
C PHE A 92 -11.07 -14.18 7.66
N LEU A 93 -11.16 -13.79 6.38
CA LEU A 93 -12.39 -13.29 5.77
C LEU A 93 -13.51 -14.32 5.85
N LYS A 94 -13.24 -15.56 5.43
CA LYS A 94 -14.21 -16.65 5.52
C LYS A 94 -14.69 -16.88 6.95
N LYS A 95 -13.76 -16.86 7.92
CA LYS A 95 -14.08 -17.08 9.35
C LYS A 95 -14.83 -15.92 9.97
N THR A 96 -14.61 -14.71 9.48
CA THR A 96 -15.24 -13.48 9.97
C THR A 96 -16.69 -13.37 9.53
N TYR A 97 -16.95 -13.55 8.24
CA TYR A 97 -18.25 -13.26 7.63
C TYR A 97 -19.17 -14.47 7.51
N GLN A 98 -18.70 -15.68 7.83
CA GLN A 98 -19.45 -16.93 7.67
C GLN A 98 -20.14 -17.09 6.30
N ILE A 99 -19.50 -16.54 5.27
CA ILE A 99 -20.05 -16.46 3.91
C ILE A 99 -20.24 -17.86 3.33
N PRO A 100 -21.41 -18.17 2.73
CA PRO A 100 -21.61 -19.41 2.00
C PRO A 100 -20.51 -19.64 0.96
N LYS A 101 -20.06 -20.88 0.82
CA LYS A 101 -18.90 -21.21 -0.05
C LYS A 101 -19.05 -20.65 -1.47
N ILE A 102 -20.25 -20.74 -2.05
CA ILE A 102 -20.49 -20.31 -3.43
C ILE A 102 -20.35 -18.78 -3.59
N ILE A 103 -20.90 -18.02 -2.66
CA ILE A 103 -20.80 -16.55 -2.66
C ILE A 103 -19.36 -16.12 -2.43
N PHE A 104 -18.66 -16.82 -1.52
CA PHE A 104 -17.26 -16.56 -1.24
C PHE A 104 -16.36 -16.81 -2.46
N PHE A 105 -16.56 -17.92 -3.19
CA PHE A 105 -15.79 -18.19 -4.42
C PHE A 105 -16.13 -17.21 -5.53
N SER A 106 -17.40 -16.81 -5.68
CA SER A 106 -17.81 -15.78 -6.66
C SER A 106 -17.17 -14.43 -6.34
N PHE A 107 -17.17 -14.03 -5.06
CA PHE A 107 -16.49 -12.81 -4.61
C PHE A 107 -14.98 -12.88 -4.85
N LEU A 108 -14.34 -14.01 -4.56
CA LEU A 108 -12.92 -14.24 -4.84
C LEU A 108 -12.63 -14.10 -6.34
N LEU A 109 -13.41 -14.72 -7.21
CA LEU A 109 -13.26 -14.63 -8.66
C LEU A 109 -13.40 -13.18 -9.16
N ILE A 110 -14.39 -12.44 -8.68
CA ILE A 110 -14.59 -11.03 -9.04
C ILE A 110 -13.44 -10.16 -8.55
N PHE A 111 -13.03 -10.32 -7.30
CA PHE A 111 -11.95 -9.52 -6.71
C PHE A 111 -10.56 -9.87 -7.24
N THR A 112 -10.27 -11.15 -7.45
CA THR A 112 -8.96 -11.58 -8.00
C THR A 112 -8.87 -11.37 -9.50
N GLY A 113 -9.99 -11.52 -10.24
CA GLY A 113 -10.04 -11.24 -11.67
C GLY A 113 -10.20 -9.75 -12.02
N GLY A 114 -10.67 -8.94 -11.09
CA GLY A 114 -11.18 -7.59 -11.33
C GLY A 114 -10.21 -6.42 -11.07
N GLY A 115 -8.91 -6.62 -10.92
CA GLY A 115 -7.99 -5.51 -11.04
C GLY A 115 -7.12 -5.15 -9.80
N LEU A 116 -7.67 -4.75 -8.65
CA LEU A 116 -6.85 -4.21 -7.55
C LEU A 116 -6.00 -5.27 -6.85
N VAL A 117 -6.60 -6.39 -6.47
CA VAL A 117 -5.87 -7.49 -5.82
C VAL A 117 -4.94 -8.16 -6.82
N TRP A 118 -5.39 -8.34 -8.06
CA TRP A 118 -4.58 -8.90 -9.12
C TRP A 118 -3.39 -8.04 -9.46
N SER A 119 -3.57 -6.71 -9.59
CA SER A 119 -2.45 -5.80 -9.83
C SER A 119 -1.46 -5.78 -8.67
N ALA A 120 -1.93 -5.84 -7.42
CA ALA A 120 -1.05 -5.92 -6.25
C ALA A 120 -0.27 -7.24 -6.19
N LEU A 121 -0.89 -8.37 -6.55
CA LEU A 121 -0.22 -9.67 -6.65
C LEU A 121 0.84 -9.67 -7.75
N LEU A 122 0.49 -9.16 -8.95
CA LEU A 122 1.42 -9.06 -10.08
C LEU A 122 2.58 -8.10 -9.81
N ALA A 123 2.33 -7.02 -9.07
CA ALA A 123 3.38 -6.09 -8.65
C ALA A 123 4.29 -6.67 -7.58
N GLY A 124 3.85 -7.72 -6.86
CA GLY A 124 4.52 -8.19 -5.65
C GLY A 124 4.42 -7.17 -4.51
N ASN A 125 3.27 -6.46 -4.39
CA ASN A 125 3.12 -5.34 -3.47
C ASN A 125 2.98 -5.79 -2.02
N ILE A 126 3.71 -5.14 -1.12
CA ILE A 126 3.68 -5.39 0.33
C ILE A 126 2.28 -5.22 0.95
N SER A 127 1.38 -4.50 0.28
CA SER A 127 0.00 -4.30 0.76
C SER A 127 -0.73 -5.61 1.02
N ILE A 128 -0.41 -6.69 0.31
CA ILE A 128 -1.01 -8.01 0.55
C ILE A 128 -0.66 -8.49 1.97
N ILE A 129 0.57 -8.29 2.41
CA ILE A 129 1.01 -8.62 3.78
C ILE A 129 0.28 -7.75 4.80
N LEU A 130 0.16 -6.44 4.51
CA LEU A 130 -0.53 -5.51 5.41
C LEU A 130 -2.02 -5.85 5.54
N TYR A 131 -2.68 -6.22 4.46
CA TYR A 131 -4.08 -6.68 4.50
C TYR A 131 -4.24 -8.03 5.21
N ALA A 132 -3.25 -8.91 5.15
CA ALA A 132 -3.27 -10.15 5.94
C ALA A 132 -3.26 -9.82 7.44
N ILE A 133 -2.39 -8.93 7.89
CA ILE A 133 -2.32 -8.47 9.29
C ILE A 133 -3.65 -7.79 9.69
N LEU A 134 -4.20 -6.93 8.82
CA LEU A 134 -5.47 -6.25 9.08
C LEU A 134 -6.63 -7.26 9.19
N SER A 135 -6.70 -8.28 8.33
CA SER A 135 -7.76 -9.30 8.36
C SER A 135 -7.74 -10.11 9.65
N ILE A 136 -6.55 -10.41 10.19
CA ILE A 136 -6.38 -10.99 11.52
C ILE A 136 -6.95 -10.03 12.58
N GLY A 137 -6.56 -8.75 12.53
CA GLY A 137 -7.02 -7.73 13.45
C GLY A 137 -8.55 -7.62 13.46
N ILE A 138 -9.19 -7.52 12.28
CA ILE A 138 -10.66 -7.41 12.15
C ILE A 138 -11.36 -8.65 12.73
N TYR A 139 -10.86 -9.84 12.46
CA TYR A 139 -11.40 -11.05 13.05
C TYR A 139 -11.42 -11.00 14.59
N TYR A 140 -10.30 -10.58 15.19
CA TYR A 140 -10.21 -10.46 16.64
C TYR A 140 -11.04 -9.30 17.20
N LEU A 141 -11.21 -8.20 16.44
CA LEU A 141 -12.09 -7.10 16.81
C LEU A 141 -13.55 -7.59 16.97
N ILE A 142 -14.04 -8.37 16.00
CA ILE A 142 -15.39 -8.97 16.07
C ILE A 142 -15.51 -9.94 17.25
N LYS A 143 -14.42 -10.64 17.60
CA LYS A 143 -14.35 -11.49 18.80
C LYS A 143 -14.14 -10.69 20.10
N LYS A 144 -14.29 -9.37 20.07
CA LYS A 144 -14.11 -8.43 21.18
C LYS A 144 -12.69 -8.41 21.79
N LYS A 145 -11.70 -9.00 21.12
CA LYS A 145 -10.28 -8.95 21.49
C LYS A 145 -9.61 -7.73 20.84
N LYS A 146 -10.02 -6.54 21.27
CA LYS A 146 -9.68 -5.25 20.65
C LYS A 146 -8.19 -4.94 20.65
N ASP A 147 -7.43 -5.41 21.65
CA ASP A 147 -5.98 -5.13 21.75
C ASP A 147 -5.20 -5.71 20.56
N ILE A 148 -5.59 -6.91 20.10
CA ILE A 148 -4.97 -7.52 18.90
C ILE A 148 -5.27 -6.68 17.65
N TYR A 149 -6.47 -6.12 17.54
CA TYR A 149 -6.81 -5.22 16.46
C TYR A 149 -5.96 -3.96 16.47
N TYR A 150 -5.90 -3.27 17.61
CA TYR A 150 -5.08 -2.07 17.75
C TYR A 150 -3.62 -2.33 17.42
N LEU A 151 -3.07 -3.45 17.90
CA LEU A 151 -1.71 -3.86 17.59
C LEU A 151 -1.51 -4.12 16.10
N SER A 152 -2.48 -4.80 15.45
CA SER A 152 -2.45 -5.03 14.00
C SER A 152 -2.43 -3.71 13.22
N VAL A 153 -3.34 -2.77 13.56
CA VAL A 153 -3.40 -1.46 12.91
C VAL A 153 -2.12 -0.65 13.16
N PHE A 154 -1.59 -0.69 14.38
CA PHE A 154 -0.31 -0.06 14.70
C PHE A 154 0.82 -0.56 13.76
N PHE A 155 1.02 -1.87 13.62
CA PHE A 155 2.08 -2.41 12.77
C PHE A 155 1.90 -2.04 11.29
N ILE A 156 0.68 -2.14 10.75
CA ILE A 156 0.47 -1.78 9.34
C ILE A 156 0.62 -0.27 9.10
N SER A 157 0.31 0.55 10.10
CA SER A 157 0.48 2.00 10.02
C SER A 157 1.95 2.44 10.02
N LEU A 158 2.84 1.66 10.62
CA LEU A 158 4.28 1.88 10.51
C LEU A 158 4.79 1.68 9.07
N ALA A 159 4.10 0.87 8.27
CA ALA A 159 4.43 0.67 6.87
C ALA A 159 3.75 1.71 5.96
N LYS A 160 2.49 1.99 6.21
CA LYS A 160 1.68 2.93 5.42
C LYS A 160 0.83 3.79 6.35
N PHE A 161 1.20 5.04 6.50
CA PHE A 161 0.54 6.01 7.38
C PHE A 161 -1.00 6.11 7.20
N PRO A 162 -1.58 6.02 5.98
CA PRO A 162 -3.03 6.07 5.82
C PRO A 162 -3.82 5.00 6.59
N PHE A 163 -3.20 3.88 6.95
CA PHE A 163 -3.87 2.86 7.77
C PHE A 163 -4.25 3.33 9.18
N LEU A 164 -3.71 4.46 9.65
CA LEU A 164 -4.09 5.05 10.94
C LEU A 164 -5.58 5.33 11.06
N ILE A 165 -6.28 5.56 9.95
CA ILE A 165 -7.73 5.79 9.97
C ILE A 165 -8.49 4.61 10.58
N PHE A 166 -7.97 3.40 10.41
CA PHE A 166 -8.58 2.20 10.98
C PHE A 166 -8.57 2.17 12.52
N LEU A 167 -7.72 2.99 13.19
CA LEU A 167 -7.78 3.14 14.66
C LEU A 167 -9.14 3.65 15.14
N LEU A 168 -9.90 4.34 14.30
CA LEU A 168 -11.23 4.85 14.66
C LEU A 168 -12.32 3.77 14.58
N MET A 169 -12.10 2.66 13.88
CA MET A 169 -13.11 1.61 13.71
C MET A 169 -13.67 1.05 15.01
N PRO A 170 -12.88 0.75 16.08
CA PRO A 170 -13.42 0.32 17.35
C PRO A 170 -14.29 1.38 18.02
N THR A 171 -13.98 2.66 17.83
CA THR A 171 -14.79 3.77 18.38
C THR A 171 -16.18 3.80 17.75
N PHE A 172 -16.29 3.60 16.45
CA PHE A 172 -17.58 3.50 15.76
C PHE A 172 -18.37 2.26 16.15
N LEU A 173 -17.71 1.12 16.37
CA LEU A 173 -18.38 -0.15 16.69
C LEU A 173 -18.74 -0.31 18.16
N TYR A 174 -17.94 0.24 19.07
CA TYR A 174 -18.05 -0.02 20.52
C TYR A 174 -18.18 1.25 21.38
N GLY A 175 -18.24 2.41 20.72
CA GLY A 175 -18.48 3.70 21.35
C GLY A 175 -17.22 4.44 21.81
N TYR A 176 -17.43 5.66 22.30
CA TYR A 176 -16.37 6.64 22.59
C TYR A 176 -15.34 6.21 23.65
N LYS A 177 -15.64 5.21 24.45
CA LYS A 177 -14.66 4.66 25.42
C LYS A 177 -13.41 4.13 24.76
N GLU A 178 -13.51 3.68 23.51
CA GLU A 178 -12.37 3.18 22.72
C GLU A 178 -11.47 4.30 22.18
N LEU A 179 -11.95 5.54 22.17
CA LEU A 179 -11.20 6.68 21.63
C LEU A 179 -9.85 6.87 22.35
N LYS A 180 -9.80 6.62 23.66
CA LYS A 180 -8.56 6.70 24.44
C LYS A 180 -7.50 5.74 23.91
N LYS A 181 -7.90 4.49 23.60
CA LYS A 181 -6.98 3.51 23.01
C LYS A 181 -6.57 3.90 21.60
N SER A 182 -7.50 4.39 20.78
CA SER A 182 -7.21 4.90 19.43
C SER A 182 -6.14 6.00 19.48
N PHE A 183 -6.29 6.98 20.37
CA PHE A 183 -5.31 8.05 20.56
C PHE A 183 -3.96 7.53 21.10
N PHE A 184 -3.97 6.55 22.01
CA PHE A 184 -2.74 5.95 22.50
C PHE A 184 -1.92 5.33 21.37
N TYR A 185 -2.55 4.50 20.51
CA TYR A 185 -1.87 3.87 19.37
C TYR A 185 -1.49 4.86 18.27
N LEU A 186 -2.30 5.90 18.05
CA LEU A 186 -1.94 7.02 17.18
C LEU A 186 -0.67 7.71 17.68
N PHE A 187 -0.65 8.10 18.96
CA PHE A 187 0.53 8.72 19.57
C PHE A 187 1.76 7.81 19.51
N LEU A 188 1.59 6.52 19.81
CA LEU A 188 2.67 5.54 19.74
C LEU A 188 3.25 5.44 18.30
N THR A 189 2.39 5.44 17.28
CA THR A 189 2.84 5.43 15.88
C THR A 189 3.62 6.71 15.55
N LEU A 190 3.10 7.88 15.91
CA LEU A 190 3.77 9.16 15.69
C LEU A 190 5.09 9.23 16.45
N PHE A 191 5.15 8.70 17.67
CA PHE A 191 6.37 8.63 18.45
C PHE A 191 7.44 7.76 17.78
N ILE A 192 7.07 6.59 17.21
CA ILE A 192 8.02 5.77 16.44
C ILE A 192 8.53 6.50 15.20
N TYR A 193 7.65 7.25 14.49
CA TYR A 193 8.08 8.10 13.36
C TYR A 193 9.06 9.21 13.83
N TYR A 194 8.78 9.83 14.98
CA TYR A 194 9.67 10.82 15.58
C TYR A 194 11.01 10.19 15.96
N LEU A 195 11.04 8.99 16.55
CA LEU A 195 12.29 8.29 16.84
C LEU A 195 13.09 7.98 15.56
N GLN A 196 12.44 7.56 14.49
CA GLN A 196 13.13 7.36 13.21
C GLN A 196 13.77 8.66 12.70
N PHE A 197 13.07 9.78 12.81
CA PHE A 197 13.61 11.10 12.48
C PHE A 197 14.78 11.47 13.40
N TYR A 198 14.64 11.27 14.70
CA TYR A 198 15.67 11.64 15.69
C TYR A 198 16.96 10.84 15.50
N PHE A 199 16.86 9.52 15.35
CA PHE A 199 18.04 8.65 15.26
C PHE A 199 18.68 8.60 13.87
N ASN A 200 17.93 8.90 12.81
CA ASN A 200 18.47 8.87 11.45
C ASN A 200 17.78 9.93 10.58
N LYS A 201 18.05 11.20 10.91
CA LYS A 201 17.44 12.38 10.27
C LYS A 201 17.65 12.38 8.76
N GLU A 202 18.85 12.07 8.29
CA GLU A 202 19.18 12.10 6.87
C GLU A 202 18.35 11.08 6.09
N LEU A 203 18.32 9.82 6.54
CA LEU A 203 17.56 8.76 5.89
C LEU A 203 16.05 9.05 5.93
N PHE A 204 15.55 9.60 7.05
CA PHE A 204 14.15 9.96 7.19
C PHE A 204 13.75 11.12 6.27
N MET A 205 14.60 12.16 6.17
CA MET A 205 14.35 13.27 5.25
C MET A 205 14.41 12.82 3.79
N SER A 206 15.31 11.90 3.45
CA SER A 206 15.37 11.29 2.12
C SER A 206 14.09 10.51 1.79
N PHE A 207 13.52 9.80 2.76
CA PHE A 207 12.19 9.16 2.62
C PHE A 207 11.09 10.19 2.34
N ILE A 208 11.03 11.29 3.10
CA ILE A 208 10.03 12.35 2.88
C ILE A 208 10.17 12.96 1.49
N ASN A 209 11.40 13.25 1.06
CA ASN A 209 11.68 13.82 -0.25
C ASN A 209 11.30 12.84 -1.38
N SER A 210 11.67 11.57 -1.27
CA SER A 210 11.29 10.53 -2.22
C SER A 210 9.76 10.43 -2.36
N THR A 211 9.04 10.50 -1.25
CA THR A 211 7.56 10.49 -1.26
C THR A 211 6.97 11.73 -1.93
N LYS A 212 7.59 12.89 -1.74
CA LYS A 212 7.17 14.15 -2.42
C LYS A 212 7.41 14.07 -3.92
N THR A 213 8.60 13.64 -4.35
CA THR A 213 8.94 13.47 -5.77
C THR A 213 7.99 12.50 -6.46
N TYR A 214 7.74 11.34 -5.86
CA TYR A 214 6.79 10.37 -6.34
C TYR A 214 5.37 10.95 -6.56
N ARG A 215 4.93 11.87 -5.68
CA ARG A 215 3.64 12.55 -5.82
C ARG A 215 3.66 13.66 -6.86
N SER A 216 4.76 14.43 -6.95
CA SER A 216 4.86 15.59 -7.83
C SER A 216 5.00 15.21 -9.29
N GLU A 217 5.61 14.09 -9.60
CA GLU A 217 5.78 13.59 -10.97
C GLU A 217 4.50 13.05 -11.60
N GLY A 218 3.37 13.18 -10.89
CA GLY A 218 2.05 12.80 -11.43
C GLY A 218 1.91 11.31 -11.69
N PHE A 219 2.80 10.47 -11.14
CA PHE A 219 2.78 9.02 -11.34
C PHE A 219 1.43 8.40 -10.99
N LEU A 220 0.73 9.00 -10.01
CA LEU A 220 -0.63 8.61 -9.63
C LEU A 220 -1.69 9.05 -10.66
N LEU A 221 -1.42 10.12 -11.43
CA LEU A 221 -2.37 10.71 -12.39
C LEU A 221 -2.18 10.14 -13.81
N ILE A 222 -0.92 9.95 -14.23
CA ILE A 222 -0.59 9.59 -15.63
C ILE A 222 -0.75 8.08 -15.87
N HIS A 223 -0.49 7.24 -14.88
CA HIS A 223 -0.47 5.80 -15.10
C HIS A 223 -1.76 5.06 -14.73
N GLY A 224 -2.82 5.78 -14.30
CA GLY A 224 -4.20 5.24 -14.19
C GLY A 224 -4.35 3.89 -13.49
N THR A 225 -3.33 3.47 -12.74
CA THR A 225 -3.29 2.15 -12.09
C THR A 225 -4.06 2.10 -10.79
N GLY A 226 -4.51 3.25 -10.29
CA GLY A 226 -5.47 3.33 -9.21
C GLY A 226 -6.89 3.32 -9.77
N ILE A 227 -7.56 2.18 -9.76
CA ILE A 227 -9.02 2.13 -9.80
C ILE A 227 -9.50 2.65 -8.42
N GLY A 228 -9.11 3.87 -8.10
CA GLY A 228 -9.62 4.62 -6.98
C GLY A 228 -10.59 5.66 -7.53
N ILE A 229 -11.29 6.33 -6.65
CA ILE A 229 -12.18 7.45 -6.98
C ILE A 229 -11.47 8.49 -7.85
N HIS A 230 -10.15 8.67 -7.70
CA HIS A 230 -9.34 9.49 -8.59
C HIS A 230 -9.40 9.04 -10.06
N GLY A 231 -9.21 7.76 -10.34
CA GLY A 231 -9.27 7.26 -11.71
C GLY A 231 -10.66 7.42 -12.34
N ILE A 232 -11.72 7.32 -11.52
CA ILE A 232 -13.09 7.56 -11.98
C ILE A 232 -13.33 9.06 -12.23
N ILE A 233 -12.84 9.93 -11.35
CA ILE A 233 -12.96 11.39 -11.51
C ILE A 233 -12.16 11.86 -12.72
N ASP A 234 -10.92 11.37 -12.90
CA ASP A 234 -10.08 11.73 -14.05
C ASP A 234 -10.67 11.21 -15.36
N LEU A 235 -11.22 9.98 -15.37
CA LEU A 235 -11.91 9.44 -16.55
C LEU A 235 -13.12 10.30 -16.89
N TYR A 236 -13.91 10.68 -15.89
CA TYR A 236 -15.10 11.52 -16.09
C TYR A 236 -14.72 12.93 -16.57
N GLN A 237 -13.66 13.53 -16.02
CA GLN A 237 -13.14 14.83 -16.44
C GLN A 237 -12.59 14.79 -17.87
N ASN A 238 -11.86 13.73 -18.24
CA ASN A 238 -11.36 13.57 -19.60
C ASN A 238 -12.50 13.43 -20.62
N ILE A 239 -13.52 12.63 -20.32
CA ILE A 239 -14.72 12.49 -21.17
C ILE A 239 -15.47 13.82 -21.29
N LEU A 240 -15.59 14.58 -20.20
CA LEU A 240 -16.23 15.89 -20.20
C LEU A 240 -15.41 16.94 -20.97
N TYR A 241 -14.10 16.93 -20.80
CA TYR A 241 -13.18 17.82 -21.52
C TYR A 241 -13.20 17.57 -23.02
N GLU A 242 -13.20 16.30 -23.45
CA GLU A 242 -13.34 15.93 -24.88
C GLU A 242 -14.67 16.37 -25.47
N LYS A 243 -15.75 16.40 -24.69
CA LYS A 243 -17.09 16.79 -25.16
C LYS A 243 -17.39 18.29 -25.08
N THR A 244 -16.82 19.00 -24.10
CA THR A 244 -17.24 20.36 -23.77
C THR A 244 -16.13 21.40 -23.78
N ASN A 245 -14.87 20.99 -23.90
CA ASN A 245 -13.67 21.83 -23.69
C ASN A 245 -13.63 22.56 -22.32
N ILE A 246 -14.46 22.14 -21.36
CA ILE A 246 -14.54 22.73 -20.03
C ILE A 246 -13.79 21.82 -19.04
N LYS A 247 -12.70 22.32 -18.48
CA LYS A 247 -11.97 21.68 -17.39
C LYS A 247 -12.64 22.03 -16.06
N LEU A 248 -13.55 21.18 -15.59
CA LEU A 248 -14.45 21.50 -14.47
C LEU A 248 -13.76 21.56 -13.12
N PHE A 249 -12.63 20.89 -12.93
CA PHE A 249 -12.02 20.78 -11.60
C PHE A 249 -10.54 20.40 -11.70
N ASN A 250 -9.69 21.09 -10.98
CA ASN A 250 -8.34 20.65 -10.69
C ASN A 250 -8.29 20.40 -9.18
N PRO A 251 -8.71 19.21 -8.69
CA PRO A 251 -8.78 18.98 -7.26
C PRO A 251 -7.36 19.03 -6.71
N SER A 252 -7.12 19.94 -5.80
CA SER A 252 -5.91 19.88 -4.99
C SER A 252 -5.84 18.49 -4.34
N SER A 253 -4.67 17.91 -4.24
CA SER A 253 -4.45 16.58 -3.64
C SER A 253 -5.10 16.40 -2.26
N SER A 254 -5.35 17.52 -1.56
CA SER A 254 -6.03 17.56 -0.26
C SER A 254 -7.53 17.26 -0.36
N VAL A 255 -8.24 17.87 -1.33
CA VAL A 255 -9.69 17.66 -1.50
C VAL A 255 -10.01 16.23 -1.90
N THR A 256 -9.20 15.67 -2.80
CA THR A 256 -9.34 14.27 -3.21
C THR A 256 -9.03 13.29 -2.08
N PHE A 257 -8.10 13.60 -1.20
CA PHE A 257 -7.83 12.83 0.01
C PHE A 257 -9.04 12.81 0.96
N PHE A 258 -9.69 13.96 1.18
CA PHE A 258 -10.90 14.05 2.01
C PHE A 258 -12.09 13.31 1.37
N ILE A 259 -12.28 13.41 0.05
CA ILE A 259 -13.32 12.66 -0.66
C ILE A 259 -13.07 11.14 -0.54
N HIS A 260 -11.82 10.69 -0.64
CA HIS A 260 -11.47 9.27 -0.48
C HIS A 260 -11.76 8.75 0.93
N ILE A 261 -11.44 9.54 1.96
CA ILE A 261 -11.79 9.22 3.35
C ILE A 261 -13.31 9.17 3.53
N PHE A 262 -14.03 10.16 3.00
CA PHE A 262 -15.47 10.26 3.17
C PHE A 262 -16.21 9.10 2.49
N VAL A 263 -15.84 8.77 1.27
CA VAL A 263 -16.46 7.66 0.51
C VAL A 263 -16.07 6.31 1.08
N SER A 264 -14.81 6.12 1.50
CA SER A 264 -14.41 4.89 2.19
C SER A 264 -15.15 4.71 3.53
N GLY A 265 -15.51 5.80 4.21
CA GLY A 265 -16.30 5.78 5.45
C GLY A 265 -17.80 5.48 5.25
N ILE A 266 -18.35 5.67 4.04
CA ILE A 266 -19.75 5.37 3.72
C ILE A 266 -19.95 3.89 3.38
N PHE A 267 -18.92 3.21 2.86
CA PHE A 267 -18.99 1.81 2.43
C PHE A 267 -18.50 0.80 3.49
N PHE A 268 -18.16 1.24 4.67
CA PHE A 268 -17.86 0.43 5.86
C PHE A 268 -18.78 0.80 7.03
#